data_6694e45541717632acee63312c651033
#
_entry.id   6694e45541717632acee63312c651033
#
_cell.length_a   1.000
_cell.length_b   1.000
_cell.length_c   1.000
_cell.angle_alpha   90.00
_cell.angle_beta   90.00
_cell.angle_gamma   90.00
#
_symmetry.space_group_name_H-M   'P 1'
#
loop_
_entity.id
_entity.type
_entity.pdbx_description
1 polymer ?
#
loop_
_entity_poly.entity_id
_entity_poly.type
_entity_poly.pdbx_seq_one_letter_code
_entity_poly.pdbx_strand_id
1 'polypeptide(L)'
;MTYEIEKKENGVYDAKVSLDKTEWENALNSAYEKNKGKFNIPGFRKGHAPRNIIEKNYGAGAFVNEALDAVYYQAYTKVLSEHTEIRPIDAPKLDIKKFDETGLDIVLSIQCVPEFELAQYKGLTFKKEEVKVSEEDIKTAIDRELLRASKLVETKQPVKNNDYVTLDFDGYVDGKQFDGGKAENYQLQIGSHTFIDTFEDQLVGLNIGDKKDVEVTFPAEYHEKSLANKPATFKVEIKNIRERIMPELNEEFVSNSTEYETVEEYKKGIEARLVKEANDRAEIELDNDILDKVIDDTVVNIPDVMVEDEFNRQLRGMENQMRYQGITVEDYVKYIGKTVDEFKEDIKNSSKRNVKARLVLEKLIRDEKLDDIQADIDNKIVEMAKNMGKDVEEFKKSVNNDMINQIANELLMKKLVAFLHENNEIK
;
A
#
# COMPACT_ATOMS: atom_id res chain seq x y z
N MET A 1 -2.55 32.41 34.36
CA MET A 1 -2.80 31.99 32.98
C MET A 1 -4.28 31.72 32.82
N THR A 2 -4.93 32.51 32.00
CA THR A 2 -6.32 32.36 31.56
C THR A 2 -6.37 31.92 30.12
N TYR A 3 -7.40 31.21 29.71
CA TYR A 3 -7.60 30.86 28.31
C TYR A 3 -9.08 30.85 27.93
N GLU A 4 -9.34 31.06 26.64
CA GLU A 4 -10.66 31.00 26.03
C GLU A 4 -10.55 30.12 24.77
N ILE A 5 -11.55 29.25 24.55
CA ILE A 5 -11.56 28.37 23.37
C ILE A 5 -12.61 28.87 22.38
N GLU A 6 -12.19 29.02 21.13
CA GLU A 6 -13.04 29.34 19.99
C GLU A 6 -12.99 28.19 18.97
N LYS A 7 -14.15 27.56 18.74
CA LYS A 7 -14.28 26.55 17.69
C LYS A 7 -14.36 27.25 16.34
N LYS A 8 -13.46 26.90 15.42
CA LYS A 8 -13.44 27.32 14.03
C LYS A 8 -14.00 26.26 13.10
N GLU A 9 -14.10 26.58 11.83
CA GLU A 9 -14.43 25.62 10.79
C GLU A 9 -13.37 24.52 10.64
N ASN A 10 -13.72 23.41 10.01
CA ASN A 10 -12.80 22.31 9.65
C ASN A 10 -12.09 21.64 10.85
N GLY A 11 -12.74 21.59 12.00
CA GLY A 11 -12.18 20.93 13.19
C GLY A 11 -10.99 21.66 13.81
N VAL A 12 -10.86 22.96 13.61
CA VAL A 12 -9.84 23.78 14.28
C VAL A 12 -10.40 24.37 15.57
N TYR A 13 -9.63 24.30 16.65
CA TYR A 13 -9.90 24.96 17.91
C TYR A 13 -8.79 25.94 18.24
N ASP A 14 -9.13 27.24 18.36
CA ASP A 14 -8.19 28.27 18.79
C ASP A 14 -8.29 28.45 20.28
N ALA A 15 -7.25 28.09 21.02
CA ALA A 15 -7.11 28.41 22.44
C ALA A 15 -6.34 29.73 22.58
N LYS A 16 -7.05 30.80 22.92
CA LYS A 16 -6.50 32.13 23.20
C LYS A 16 -6.01 32.17 24.64
N VAL A 17 -4.72 32.19 24.84
CA VAL A 17 -4.08 32.11 26.15
C VAL A 17 -3.47 33.44 26.50
N SER A 18 -3.80 33.97 27.67
CA SER A 18 -3.28 35.26 28.17
C SER A 18 -2.56 35.06 29.49
N LEU A 19 -1.38 35.62 29.61
CA LEU A 19 -0.59 35.75 30.80
C LEU A 19 -0.41 37.22 31.14
N ASP A 20 -0.70 37.60 32.39
CA ASP A 20 -0.34 38.93 32.87
C ASP A 20 1.19 39.07 33.09
N LYS A 21 1.64 40.30 33.40
CA LYS A 21 3.05 40.59 33.62
C LYS A 21 3.67 39.66 34.66
N THR A 22 2.98 39.41 35.75
CA THR A 22 3.46 38.61 36.89
C THR A 22 3.63 37.13 36.48
N GLU A 23 2.65 36.60 35.81
CA GLU A 23 2.64 35.23 35.29
C GLU A 23 3.78 35.02 34.25
N TRP A 24 3.95 35.96 33.34
CA TRP A 24 5.03 35.92 32.36
C TRP A 24 6.43 36.02 33.01
N GLU A 25 6.60 36.92 33.97
CA GLU A 25 7.86 37.01 34.71
C GLU A 25 8.18 35.72 35.49
N ASN A 26 7.17 35.08 36.05
CA ASN A 26 7.34 33.77 36.69
C ASN A 26 7.77 32.67 35.70
N ALA A 27 7.24 32.69 34.47
CA ALA A 27 7.66 31.77 33.42
C ALA A 27 9.13 32.00 33.03
N LEU A 28 9.53 33.26 32.85
CA LEU A 28 10.92 33.64 32.56
C LEU A 28 11.88 33.27 33.70
N ASN A 29 11.45 33.43 34.96
CA ASN A 29 12.27 33.03 36.11
C ASN A 29 12.40 31.49 36.19
N SER A 30 11.36 30.76 35.86
CA SER A 30 11.40 29.30 35.79
C SER A 30 12.34 28.80 34.67
N ALA A 31 12.30 29.44 33.50
CA ALA A 31 13.21 29.20 32.38
C ALA A 31 14.67 29.50 32.77
N TYR A 32 14.90 30.62 33.46
CA TYR A 32 16.22 30.95 34.02
C TYR A 32 16.73 29.87 34.98
N GLU A 33 15.97 29.49 35.98
CA GLU A 33 16.39 28.49 36.97
C GLU A 33 16.78 27.16 36.31
N LYS A 34 16.04 26.70 35.31
CA LYS A 34 16.31 25.45 34.57
C LYS A 34 17.54 25.57 33.67
N ASN A 35 17.81 26.75 33.10
CA ASN A 35 18.80 26.90 32.03
C ASN A 35 20.05 27.73 32.44
N LYS A 36 20.09 28.37 33.62
CA LYS A 36 21.24 29.22 34.06
C LYS A 36 22.59 28.51 34.01
N GLY A 37 22.61 27.19 34.14
CA GLY A 37 23.79 26.35 34.00
C GLY A 37 24.39 26.25 32.59
N LYS A 38 23.63 26.66 31.55
CA LYS A 38 24.11 26.65 30.16
C LYS A 38 24.97 27.89 29.82
N PHE A 39 24.86 28.94 30.60
CA PHE A 39 25.52 30.25 30.35
C PHE A 39 26.83 30.39 31.09
N ASN A 40 27.86 30.86 30.41
CA ASN A 40 29.17 31.14 30.99
C ASN A 40 29.41 32.64 31.02
N ILE A 41 29.38 33.20 32.23
CA ILE A 41 29.54 34.67 32.44
C ILE A 41 30.88 34.93 33.14
N PRO A 42 31.76 35.75 32.58
CA PRO A 42 33.00 36.13 33.24
C PRO A 42 32.73 36.74 34.62
N GLY A 43 33.44 36.26 35.64
CA GLY A 43 33.30 36.73 37.03
C GLY A 43 32.25 35.95 37.86
N PHE A 44 31.54 35.02 37.28
CA PHE A 44 30.56 34.17 37.98
C PHE A 44 30.90 32.70 37.81
N ARG A 45 30.68 31.92 38.87
CA ARG A 45 30.71 30.46 38.74
C ARG A 45 29.57 30.00 37.86
N LYS A 46 29.81 29.01 37.00
CA LYS A 46 28.80 28.44 36.08
C LYS A 46 27.48 28.10 36.79
N GLY A 47 26.37 28.64 36.32
CA GLY A 47 25.03 28.47 36.89
C GLY A 47 24.71 29.35 38.11
N HIS A 48 25.57 30.29 38.48
CA HIS A 48 25.36 31.20 39.60
C HIS A 48 25.23 32.68 39.21
N ALA A 49 25.32 33.01 37.91
CA ALA A 49 25.10 34.37 37.46
C ALA A 49 23.59 34.73 37.56
N PRO A 50 23.21 35.89 38.14
CA PRO A 50 21.84 36.35 38.21
C PRO A 50 21.21 36.54 36.82
N ARG A 51 19.88 36.37 36.68
CA ARG A 51 19.13 36.46 35.43
C ARG A 51 19.45 37.77 34.68
N ASN A 52 19.38 38.89 35.34
CA ASN A 52 19.64 40.21 34.74
C ASN A 52 21.05 40.36 34.16
N ILE A 53 22.05 39.69 34.74
CA ILE A 53 23.42 39.71 34.25
C ILE A 53 23.55 38.81 32.99
N ILE A 54 22.85 37.66 32.96
CA ILE A 54 22.81 36.82 31.77
C ILE A 54 22.12 37.54 30.63
N GLU A 55 20.93 38.11 30.89
CA GLU A 55 20.18 38.91 29.91
C GLU A 55 20.97 40.12 29.37
N LYS A 56 21.78 40.77 30.22
CA LYS A 56 22.64 41.86 29.76
C LYS A 56 23.78 41.41 28.83
N ASN A 57 24.28 40.21 28.99
CA ASN A 57 25.38 39.65 28.17
C ASN A 57 24.92 38.93 26.92
N TYR A 58 23.80 38.20 27.00
CA TYR A 58 23.27 37.36 25.92
C TYR A 58 22.02 37.96 25.23
N GLY A 59 21.52 39.08 25.73
CA GLY A 59 20.33 39.78 25.27
C GLY A 59 19.08 39.48 26.11
N ALA A 60 18.13 40.41 26.12
CA ALA A 60 16.90 40.34 26.90
C ALA A 60 16.03 39.09 26.54
N GLY A 61 16.27 38.52 25.37
CA GLY A 61 15.59 37.31 24.90
C GLY A 61 16.20 35.96 25.35
N ALA A 62 17.27 36.01 26.21
CA ALA A 62 18.02 34.80 26.58
C ALA A 62 17.21 33.64 27.13
N PHE A 63 16.03 33.90 27.71
CA PHE A 63 15.13 32.90 28.31
C PHE A 63 13.73 32.88 27.70
N VAL A 64 13.46 33.73 26.71
CA VAL A 64 12.12 33.91 26.14
C VAL A 64 11.64 32.66 25.43
N ASN A 65 12.48 32.04 24.64
CA ASN A 65 12.08 30.81 23.92
C ASN A 65 11.73 29.68 24.88
N GLU A 66 12.58 29.41 25.88
CA GLU A 66 12.33 28.37 26.88
C GLU A 66 11.11 28.66 27.77
N ALA A 67 10.87 29.94 28.06
CA ALA A 67 9.69 30.37 28.81
C ALA A 67 8.41 30.18 27.96
N LEU A 68 8.48 30.55 26.68
CA LEU A 68 7.39 30.37 25.72
C LEU A 68 7.05 28.90 25.50
N ASP A 69 8.05 28.05 25.34
CA ASP A 69 7.88 26.60 25.23
C ASP A 69 7.20 26.02 26.47
N ALA A 70 7.62 26.46 27.66
CA ALA A 70 7.02 26.01 28.91
C ALA A 70 5.55 26.44 29.03
N VAL A 71 5.22 27.68 28.66
CA VAL A 71 3.86 28.21 28.63
C VAL A 71 3.00 27.45 27.61
N TYR A 72 3.55 27.22 26.40
CA TYR A 72 2.90 26.44 25.34
C TYR A 72 2.48 25.03 25.84
N TYR A 73 3.41 24.27 26.38
CA TYR A 73 3.11 22.92 26.89
C TYR A 73 2.14 22.95 28.05
N GLN A 74 2.26 23.91 28.98
CA GLN A 74 1.36 24.02 30.11
C GLN A 74 -0.07 24.38 29.65
N ALA A 75 -0.20 25.34 28.74
CA ALA A 75 -1.48 25.75 28.18
C ALA A 75 -2.15 24.61 27.40
N TYR A 76 -1.40 23.97 26.53
CA TYR A 76 -1.88 22.86 25.72
C TYR A 76 -2.36 21.67 26.59
N THR A 77 -1.54 21.26 27.55
CA THR A 77 -1.92 20.17 28.47
C THR A 77 -3.16 20.52 29.27
N LYS A 78 -3.28 21.77 29.74
CA LYS A 78 -4.45 22.23 30.48
C LYS A 78 -5.72 22.20 29.61
N VAL A 79 -5.64 22.73 28.39
CA VAL A 79 -6.74 22.71 27.42
C VAL A 79 -7.24 21.29 27.20
N LEU A 80 -6.33 20.35 26.89
CA LEU A 80 -6.71 18.95 26.62
C LEU A 80 -7.25 18.21 27.85
N SER A 81 -6.81 18.58 29.05
CA SER A 81 -7.31 17.95 30.26
C SER A 81 -8.73 18.44 30.67
N GLU A 82 -9.08 19.68 30.34
CA GLU A 82 -10.38 20.28 30.64
C GLU A 82 -11.38 20.08 29.47
N HIS A 83 -10.91 19.80 28.25
CA HIS A 83 -11.71 19.65 27.02
C HIS A 83 -11.43 18.31 26.34
N THR A 84 -11.98 17.25 26.87
CA THR A 84 -11.75 15.87 26.38
C THR A 84 -12.34 15.60 24.98
N GLU A 85 -13.23 16.47 24.52
CA GLU A 85 -13.78 16.46 23.16
C GLU A 85 -12.77 16.88 22.10
N ILE A 86 -11.75 17.68 22.48
CA ILE A 86 -10.68 18.12 21.60
C ILE A 86 -9.68 16.96 21.41
N ARG A 87 -9.68 16.37 20.23
CA ARG A 87 -8.77 15.28 19.86
C ARG A 87 -7.81 15.74 18.77
N PRO A 88 -6.63 16.23 19.13
CA PRO A 88 -5.66 16.74 18.18
C PRO A 88 -5.18 15.66 17.23
N ILE A 89 -4.95 16.03 15.98
CA ILE A 89 -4.33 15.19 14.95
C ILE A 89 -2.91 15.64 14.63
N ASP A 90 -2.51 16.82 15.14
CA ASP A 90 -1.17 17.38 14.96
C ASP A 90 -0.80 18.26 16.17
N ALA A 91 0.47 18.67 16.25
CA ALA A 91 0.93 19.65 17.22
C ALA A 91 0.27 21.00 16.96
N PRO A 92 -0.18 21.71 18.03
CA PRO A 92 -0.80 23.03 17.85
C PRO A 92 0.14 24.03 17.20
N LYS A 93 -0.39 24.83 16.29
CA LYS A 93 0.34 25.99 15.76
C LYS A 93 0.29 27.11 16.75
N LEU A 94 1.46 27.65 17.13
CA LEU A 94 1.60 28.77 18.04
C LEU A 94 1.64 30.08 17.24
N ASP A 95 0.76 31.02 17.60
CA ASP A 95 0.76 32.38 17.10
C ASP A 95 0.84 33.37 18.28
N ILE A 96 1.85 34.25 18.27
CA ILE A 96 2.05 35.27 19.34
C ILE A 96 1.32 36.54 18.91
N LYS A 97 0.22 36.85 19.60
CA LYS A 97 -0.59 38.05 19.31
C LYS A 97 -0.06 39.32 20.00
N LYS A 98 0.48 39.15 21.21
CA LYS A 98 1.01 40.23 21.99
C LYS A 98 2.18 39.73 22.82
N PHE A 99 3.25 40.51 22.85
CA PHE A 99 4.41 40.25 23.67
C PHE A 99 5.02 41.60 24.07
N ASP A 100 4.72 42.11 25.26
CA ASP A 100 5.20 43.37 25.75
C ASP A 100 5.36 43.35 27.31
N GLU A 101 5.67 44.52 27.86
CA GLU A 101 5.84 44.68 29.32
C GLU A 101 4.58 44.40 30.14
N THR A 102 3.41 44.28 29.51
CA THR A 102 2.14 44.05 30.21
C THR A 102 1.78 42.54 30.23
N GLY A 103 2.46 41.71 29.45
CA GLY A 103 2.26 40.26 29.44
C GLY A 103 2.44 39.62 28.09
N LEU A 104 1.89 38.40 27.95
CA LEU A 104 1.93 37.58 26.77
C LEU A 104 0.54 37.11 26.38
N ASP A 105 0.13 37.34 25.13
CA ASP A 105 -1.06 36.75 24.53
C ASP A 105 -0.66 35.87 23.36
N ILE A 106 -1.03 34.60 23.42
CA ILE A 106 -0.78 33.61 22.36
C ILE A 106 -2.07 32.94 21.95
N VAL A 107 -2.08 32.43 20.72
CA VAL A 107 -3.15 31.56 20.21
C VAL A 107 -2.54 30.22 19.86
N LEU A 108 -3.10 29.15 20.40
CA LEU A 108 -2.79 27.77 20.05
C LEU A 108 -3.87 27.27 19.11
N SER A 109 -3.57 27.17 17.81
CA SER A 109 -4.50 26.60 16.85
C SER A 109 -4.35 25.08 16.80
N ILE A 110 -5.33 24.37 17.36
CA ILE A 110 -5.35 22.92 17.53
C ILE A 110 -6.17 22.32 16.40
N GLN A 111 -5.54 21.58 15.49
CA GLN A 111 -6.20 20.88 14.42
C GLN A 111 -6.71 19.52 14.93
N CYS A 112 -8.02 19.28 14.76
CA CYS A 112 -8.68 18.02 15.08
C CYS A 112 -9.25 17.35 13.84
N VAL A 113 -9.80 16.14 14.01
CA VAL A 113 -10.56 15.46 12.95
C VAL A 113 -11.72 16.36 12.51
N PRO A 114 -11.91 16.56 11.19
CA PRO A 114 -12.98 17.42 10.69
C PRO A 114 -14.36 16.86 11.01
N GLU A 115 -15.31 17.75 11.29
CA GLU A 115 -16.72 17.38 11.39
C GLU A 115 -17.35 17.48 10.00
N PHE A 116 -18.18 16.50 9.66
CA PHE A 116 -18.90 16.45 8.40
C PHE A 116 -20.17 15.59 8.55
N GLU A 117 -21.11 15.75 7.65
CA GLU A 117 -22.31 14.93 7.57
C GLU A 117 -22.12 13.85 6.50
N LEU A 118 -22.60 12.64 6.78
CA LEU A 118 -22.60 11.56 5.81
C LEU A 118 -23.62 11.85 4.71
N ALA A 119 -23.25 11.53 3.47
CA ALA A 119 -24.24 11.49 2.39
C ALA A 119 -25.27 10.36 2.63
N GLN A 120 -26.28 10.28 1.80
CA GLN A 120 -27.24 9.19 1.86
C GLN A 120 -26.53 7.84 1.63
N TYR A 121 -26.71 6.91 2.53
CA TYR A 121 -26.13 5.55 2.49
C TYR A 121 -27.17 4.44 2.69
N LYS A 122 -28.46 4.79 2.88
CA LYS A 122 -29.60 3.88 3.00
C LYS A 122 -30.61 4.14 1.91
N GLY A 123 -31.29 3.09 1.44
CA GLY A 123 -32.33 3.20 0.42
C GLY A 123 -31.79 3.50 -0.99
N LEU A 124 -30.54 3.20 -1.24
CA LEU A 124 -29.91 3.25 -2.55
C LEU A 124 -30.21 1.96 -3.32
N THR A 125 -30.08 1.99 -4.64
CA THR A 125 -30.22 0.81 -5.49
C THR A 125 -28.90 0.53 -6.19
N PHE A 126 -28.41 -0.69 -6.04
CA PHE A 126 -27.21 -1.19 -6.70
C PHE A 126 -27.56 -2.35 -7.61
N LYS A 127 -26.74 -2.59 -8.63
CA LYS A 127 -26.91 -3.69 -9.56
C LYS A 127 -25.76 -4.68 -9.37
N LYS A 128 -26.11 -5.93 -9.01
CA LYS A 128 -25.13 -7.02 -9.02
C LYS A 128 -24.97 -7.53 -10.45
N GLU A 129 -23.73 -7.71 -10.89
CA GLU A 129 -23.49 -8.30 -12.21
C GLU A 129 -23.95 -9.76 -12.25
N GLU A 130 -24.72 -10.10 -13.30
CA GLU A 130 -25.09 -11.49 -13.55
C GLU A 130 -23.85 -12.29 -13.98
N VAL A 131 -23.50 -13.27 -13.20
CA VAL A 131 -22.42 -14.18 -13.53
C VAL A 131 -22.88 -15.23 -14.53
N LYS A 132 -22.19 -15.31 -15.68
CA LYS A 132 -22.39 -16.33 -16.71
C LYS A 132 -21.04 -16.96 -17.03
N VAL A 133 -20.95 -18.28 -16.79
CA VAL A 133 -19.79 -19.06 -17.20
C VAL A 133 -20.14 -19.75 -18.53
N SER A 134 -19.35 -19.48 -19.55
CA SER A 134 -19.53 -20.08 -20.86
C SER A 134 -18.84 -21.45 -20.98
N GLU A 135 -19.22 -22.25 -21.97
CA GLU A 135 -18.52 -23.50 -22.27
C GLU A 135 -17.05 -23.26 -22.67
N GLU A 136 -16.75 -22.08 -23.23
CA GLU A 136 -15.40 -21.67 -23.58
C GLU A 136 -14.55 -21.40 -22.34
N ASP A 137 -15.11 -20.81 -21.29
CA ASP A 137 -14.44 -20.60 -20.01
C ASP A 137 -14.09 -21.93 -19.34
N ILE A 138 -15.04 -22.88 -19.35
CA ILE A 138 -14.85 -24.23 -18.82
C ILE A 138 -13.72 -24.92 -19.60
N LYS A 139 -13.77 -24.87 -20.93
CA LYS A 139 -12.74 -25.46 -21.78
C LYS A 139 -11.37 -24.84 -21.50
N THR A 140 -11.30 -23.50 -21.42
CA THR A 140 -10.05 -22.78 -21.14
C THR A 140 -9.47 -23.17 -19.77
N ALA A 141 -10.33 -23.34 -18.75
CA ALA A 141 -9.91 -23.81 -17.44
C ALA A 141 -9.36 -25.24 -17.49
N ILE A 142 -10.03 -26.12 -18.21
CA ILE A 142 -9.59 -27.52 -18.39
C ILE A 142 -8.25 -27.56 -19.15
N ASP A 143 -8.11 -26.79 -20.24
CA ASP A 143 -6.89 -26.72 -21.03
C ASP A 143 -5.70 -26.25 -20.18
N ARG A 144 -5.91 -25.32 -19.25
CA ARG A 144 -4.90 -24.90 -18.27
C ARG A 144 -4.49 -26.02 -17.32
N GLU A 145 -5.44 -26.81 -16.84
CA GLU A 145 -5.14 -27.94 -15.95
C GLU A 145 -4.39 -29.05 -16.72
N LEU A 146 -4.78 -29.35 -17.97
CA LEU A 146 -4.07 -30.29 -18.84
C LEU A 146 -2.64 -29.79 -19.13
N LEU A 147 -2.48 -28.50 -19.36
CA LEU A 147 -1.17 -27.87 -19.54
C LEU A 147 -0.28 -28.01 -18.29
N ARG A 148 -0.84 -27.84 -17.10
CA ARG A 148 -0.12 -28.05 -15.82
C ARG A 148 0.29 -29.49 -15.62
N ALA A 149 -0.58 -30.43 -16.00
CA ALA A 149 -0.33 -31.86 -15.92
C ALA A 149 0.55 -32.40 -17.08
N SER A 150 0.90 -31.55 -18.07
CA SER A 150 1.73 -31.94 -19.21
C SER A 150 3.14 -32.36 -18.79
N LYS A 151 3.71 -33.30 -19.53
CA LYS A 151 5.08 -33.78 -19.30
C LYS A 151 5.99 -33.37 -20.46
N LEU A 152 7.22 -33.00 -20.12
CA LEU A 152 8.26 -32.75 -21.12
C LEU A 152 9.02 -34.08 -21.36
N VAL A 153 8.95 -34.56 -22.56
CA VAL A 153 9.60 -35.84 -22.99
C VAL A 153 10.63 -35.54 -24.09
N GLU A 154 11.81 -36.10 -23.93
CA GLU A 154 12.84 -35.95 -24.95
C GLU A 154 12.39 -36.60 -26.29
N THR A 155 12.58 -35.90 -27.38
CA THR A 155 12.19 -36.34 -28.69
C THR A 155 13.35 -36.15 -29.67
N LYS A 156 13.37 -37.01 -30.72
CA LYS A 156 14.29 -36.86 -31.89
C LYS A 156 13.58 -36.25 -33.08
N GLN A 157 12.32 -35.87 -32.93
CA GLN A 157 11.57 -35.18 -33.98
C GLN A 157 12.11 -33.75 -34.16
N PRO A 158 11.97 -33.18 -35.36
CA PRO A 158 12.29 -31.77 -35.57
C PRO A 158 11.52 -30.85 -34.64
N VAL A 159 12.13 -29.73 -34.27
CA VAL A 159 11.55 -28.69 -33.43
C VAL A 159 10.18 -28.26 -33.94
N LYS A 160 9.19 -28.29 -33.09
CA LYS A 160 7.82 -27.80 -33.34
C LYS A 160 7.49 -26.62 -32.41
N ASN A 161 6.41 -25.92 -32.74
CA ASN A 161 5.86 -24.90 -31.84
C ASN A 161 5.46 -25.51 -30.52
N ASN A 162 5.68 -24.80 -29.39
CA ASN A 162 5.52 -25.22 -28.01
C ASN A 162 6.53 -26.25 -27.46
N ASP A 163 7.52 -26.71 -28.26
CA ASP A 163 8.60 -27.53 -27.75
C ASP A 163 9.55 -26.72 -26.87
N TYR A 164 10.21 -27.41 -25.96
CA TYR A 164 11.33 -26.87 -25.18
C TYR A 164 12.65 -27.32 -25.81
N VAL A 165 13.38 -26.39 -26.35
CA VAL A 165 14.71 -26.66 -26.91
C VAL A 165 15.79 -26.23 -25.93
N THR A 166 16.84 -27.05 -25.84
CA THR A 166 18.11 -26.66 -25.25
C THR A 166 19.04 -26.30 -26.34
N LEU A 167 19.57 -25.09 -26.36
CA LEU A 167 20.39 -24.58 -27.45
C LEU A 167 21.58 -23.78 -26.90
N ASP A 168 22.64 -23.77 -27.70
CA ASP A 168 23.73 -22.80 -27.56
C ASP A 168 23.56 -21.72 -28.61
N PHE A 169 23.84 -20.47 -28.23
CA PHE A 169 23.85 -19.38 -29.20
C PHE A 169 24.97 -18.38 -28.97
N ASP A 170 25.49 -17.84 -30.07
CA ASP A 170 26.46 -16.75 -30.12
C ASP A 170 25.90 -15.63 -31.01
N GLY A 171 25.61 -14.46 -30.44
CA GLY A 171 25.03 -13.31 -31.13
C GLY A 171 26.07 -12.28 -31.56
N TYR A 172 25.93 -11.79 -32.78
CA TYR A 172 26.83 -10.81 -33.41
C TYR A 172 26.01 -9.64 -33.99
N VAL A 173 26.49 -8.43 -33.77
CA VAL A 173 26.03 -7.19 -34.43
C VAL A 173 27.21 -6.56 -35.11
N ASP A 174 27.09 -6.20 -36.38
CA ASP A 174 28.20 -5.66 -37.19
C ASP A 174 29.49 -6.55 -37.18
N GLY A 175 29.30 -7.87 -37.07
CA GLY A 175 30.39 -8.85 -37.00
C GLY A 175 31.12 -8.92 -35.65
N LYS A 176 30.65 -8.22 -34.61
CA LYS A 176 31.21 -8.24 -33.25
C LYS A 176 30.23 -8.87 -32.31
N GLN A 177 30.71 -9.75 -31.45
CA GLN A 177 29.90 -10.30 -30.34
C GLN A 177 29.58 -9.20 -29.36
N PHE A 178 28.36 -9.18 -28.86
CA PHE A 178 27.88 -8.20 -27.87
C PHE A 178 27.61 -8.86 -26.48
N ASP A 179 27.68 -8.06 -25.44
CA ASP A 179 27.46 -8.53 -24.09
C ASP A 179 26.01 -9.04 -23.92
N GLY A 180 25.83 -10.25 -23.34
CA GLY A 180 24.55 -10.94 -23.26
C GLY A 180 24.12 -11.68 -24.52
N GLY A 181 24.92 -11.60 -25.63
CA GLY A 181 24.64 -12.30 -26.87
C GLY A 181 25.07 -13.78 -26.89
N LYS A 182 25.65 -14.31 -25.80
CA LYS A 182 26.11 -15.70 -25.74
C LYS A 182 25.49 -16.45 -24.57
N ALA A 183 25.01 -17.66 -24.82
CA ALA A 183 24.69 -18.63 -23.79
C ALA A 183 24.92 -20.07 -24.28
N GLU A 184 25.19 -20.94 -23.30
CA GLU A 184 25.33 -22.38 -23.51
C GLU A 184 24.27 -23.12 -22.74
N ASN A 185 23.67 -24.16 -23.31
CA ASN A 185 22.59 -24.95 -22.73
C ASN A 185 21.37 -24.10 -22.29
N TYR A 186 21.08 -23.07 -23.06
CA TYR A 186 19.91 -22.21 -22.78
C TYR A 186 18.60 -22.96 -23.09
N GLN A 187 17.66 -22.89 -22.19
CA GLN A 187 16.34 -23.52 -22.39
C GLN A 187 15.35 -22.49 -22.91
N LEU A 188 14.79 -22.73 -24.08
CA LEU A 188 13.86 -21.88 -24.77
C LEU A 188 12.59 -22.66 -25.11
N GLN A 189 11.43 -22.13 -24.79
CA GLN A 189 10.16 -22.62 -25.30
C GLN A 189 9.87 -21.93 -26.64
N ILE A 190 9.68 -22.69 -27.67
CA ILE A 190 9.36 -22.16 -29.00
C ILE A 190 7.95 -21.64 -29.06
N GLY A 191 7.74 -20.40 -29.49
CA GLY A 191 6.48 -19.70 -29.51
C GLY A 191 6.16 -18.97 -28.19
N SER A 192 7.14 -18.86 -27.28
CA SER A 192 7.00 -18.10 -26.04
C SER A 192 7.14 -16.60 -26.22
N HIS A 193 7.70 -16.17 -27.36
CA HIS A 193 8.04 -14.77 -27.66
C HIS A 193 8.94 -14.12 -26.59
N THR A 194 9.78 -14.92 -25.92
CA THR A 194 10.76 -14.42 -24.94
C THR A 194 12.03 -13.94 -25.59
N PHE A 195 12.29 -14.35 -26.82
CA PHE A 195 13.37 -13.86 -27.64
C PHE A 195 12.89 -12.77 -28.62
N ILE A 196 13.87 -12.17 -29.34
CA ILE A 196 13.59 -11.15 -30.36
C ILE A 196 12.68 -11.76 -31.43
N ASP A 197 11.72 -10.98 -31.92
CA ASP A 197 10.78 -11.41 -32.95
C ASP A 197 11.45 -12.14 -34.11
N THR A 198 10.81 -13.20 -34.58
CA THR A 198 11.29 -14.11 -35.63
C THR A 198 12.43 -15.06 -35.25
N PHE A 199 13.07 -14.94 -34.08
CA PHE A 199 14.12 -15.85 -33.64
C PHE A 199 13.60 -17.28 -33.49
N GLU A 200 12.52 -17.43 -32.69
CA GLU A 200 11.93 -18.73 -32.35
C GLU A 200 11.36 -19.42 -33.59
N ASP A 201 10.70 -18.68 -34.48
CA ASP A 201 10.12 -19.20 -35.71
C ASP A 201 11.16 -19.82 -36.66
N GLN A 202 12.36 -19.26 -36.69
CA GLN A 202 13.44 -19.77 -37.50
C GLN A 202 14.05 -21.07 -36.98
N LEU A 203 13.79 -21.42 -35.72
CA LEU A 203 14.25 -22.68 -35.12
C LEU A 203 13.33 -23.86 -35.44
N VAL A 204 12.07 -23.58 -35.81
CA VAL A 204 11.11 -24.64 -36.18
C VAL A 204 11.63 -25.46 -37.37
N GLY A 205 11.54 -26.80 -37.23
CA GLY A 205 12.00 -27.76 -38.24
C GLY A 205 13.48 -28.16 -38.12
N LEU A 206 14.26 -27.59 -37.20
CA LEU A 206 15.65 -28.01 -36.96
C LEU A 206 15.69 -29.30 -36.13
N ASN A 207 16.74 -30.09 -36.31
CA ASN A 207 17.00 -31.32 -35.58
C ASN A 207 18.07 -31.11 -34.50
N ILE A 208 18.18 -32.06 -33.59
CA ILE A 208 19.26 -32.08 -32.58
C ILE A 208 20.61 -32.13 -33.33
N GLY A 209 21.52 -31.25 -32.98
CA GLY A 209 22.84 -31.10 -33.58
C GLY A 209 22.89 -30.15 -34.79
N ASP A 210 21.76 -29.67 -35.28
CA ASP A 210 21.72 -28.71 -36.40
C ASP A 210 22.28 -27.35 -35.90
N LYS A 211 23.04 -26.72 -36.83
CA LYS A 211 23.57 -25.37 -36.66
C LYS A 211 22.95 -24.45 -37.69
N LYS A 212 22.48 -23.30 -37.23
CA LYS A 212 21.84 -22.31 -38.10
C LYS A 212 22.23 -20.91 -37.69
N ASP A 213 22.46 -20.07 -38.68
CA ASP A 213 22.54 -18.63 -38.47
C ASP A 213 21.11 -18.06 -38.53
N VAL A 214 20.68 -17.50 -37.40
CA VAL A 214 19.37 -16.90 -37.22
C VAL A 214 19.51 -15.38 -37.30
N GLU A 215 18.88 -14.78 -38.30
CA GLU A 215 18.92 -13.34 -38.53
C GLU A 215 17.69 -12.66 -37.94
N VAL A 216 17.91 -11.67 -37.08
CA VAL A 216 16.85 -10.89 -36.45
C VAL A 216 17.21 -9.42 -36.42
N THR A 217 16.20 -8.57 -36.15
CA THR A 217 16.46 -7.14 -35.98
C THR A 217 15.96 -6.74 -34.58
N PHE A 218 16.81 -6.09 -33.79
CA PHE A 218 16.42 -5.60 -32.49
C PHE A 218 15.29 -4.56 -32.59
N PRO A 219 14.27 -4.59 -31.71
CA PRO A 219 13.21 -3.58 -31.67
C PRO A 219 13.75 -2.15 -31.48
N ALA A 220 12.98 -1.15 -31.93
CA ALA A 220 13.34 0.26 -31.77
C ALA A 220 13.47 0.70 -30.32
N GLU A 221 12.65 0.10 -29.46
CA GLU A 221 12.57 0.40 -28.02
C GLU A 221 13.34 -0.64 -27.17
N TYR A 222 14.39 -1.24 -27.74
CA TYR A 222 15.18 -2.20 -26.98
C TYR A 222 15.92 -1.52 -25.83
N HIS A 223 15.94 -2.15 -24.65
CA HIS A 223 16.52 -1.58 -23.42
C HIS A 223 17.99 -1.16 -23.57
N GLU A 224 18.78 -1.90 -24.36
CA GLU A 224 20.16 -1.54 -24.71
C GLU A 224 20.18 -0.70 -26.00
N LYS A 225 20.27 0.61 -25.83
CA LYS A 225 20.23 1.60 -26.92
C LYS A 225 21.28 1.37 -28.01
N SER A 226 22.42 0.75 -27.68
CA SER A 226 23.49 0.45 -28.62
C SER A 226 23.10 -0.65 -29.62
N LEU A 227 22.08 -1.46 -29.33
CA LEU A 227 21.57 -2.55 -30.14
C LEU A 227 20.25 -2.22 -30.85
N ALA A 228 19.51 -1.22 -30.41
CA ALA A 228 18.19 -0.83 -30.95
C ALA A 228 18.24 -0.61 -32.46
N ASN A 229 17.27 -1.16 -33.21
CA ASN A 229 17.15 -1.13 -34.70
C ASN A 229 18.33 -1.75 -35.46
N LYS A 230 19.20 -2.52 -34.80
CA LYS A 230 20.33 -3.14 -35.50
C LYS A 230 20.01 -4.58 -35.90
N PRO A 231 20.46 -5.00 -37.09
CA PRO A 231 20.43 -6.41 -37.47
C PRO A 231 21.46 -7.18 -36.63
N ALA A 232 21.07 -8.36 -36.19
CA ALA A 232 21.92 -9.29 -35.47
C ALA A 232 21.84 -10.68 -36.06
N THR A 233 22.95 -11.38 -36.03
CA THR A 233 23.03 -12.77 -36.44
C THR A 233 23.41 -13.63 -35.25
N PHE A 234 22.57 -14.60 -34.92
CA PHE A 234 22.81 -15.58 -33.86
C PHE A 234 23.19 -16.91 -34.48
N LYS A 235 24.38 -17.41 -34.15
CA LYS A 235 24.81 -18.76 -34.50
C LYS A 235 24.24 -19.70 -33.43
N VAL A 236 23.24 -20.48 -33.80
CA VAL A 236 22.51 -21.37 -32.88
C VAL A 236 22.86 -22.82 -33.15
N GLU A 237 23.03 -23.61 -32.10
CA GLU A 237 23.16 -25.08 -32.16
C GLU A 237 22.12 -25.72 -31.25
N ILE A 238 21.27 -26.59 -31.80
CA ILE A 238 20.26 -27.32 -31.04
C ILE A 238 20.90 -28.49 -30.31
N LYS A 239 20.87 -28.54 -28.98
CA LYS A 239 21.44 -29.61 -28.17
C LYS A 239 20.43 -30.69 -27.77
N ASN A 240 19.21 -30.28 -27.45
CA ASN A 240 18.16 -31.22 -27.05
C ASN A 240 16.79 -30.63 -27.39
N ILE A 241 15.84 -31.51 -27.66
CA ILE A 241 14.44 -31.16 -27.93
C ILE A 241 13.56 -31.94 -26.96
N ARG A 242 12.69 -31.25 -26.25
CA ARG A 242 11.69 -31.88 -25.41
C ARG A 242 10.30 -31.43 -25.88
N GLU A 243 9.52 -32.37 -26.34
CA GLU A 243 8.12 -32.16 -26.72
C GLU A 243 7.25 -32.11 -25.47
N ARG A 244 6.33 -31.17 -25.42
CA ARG A 244 5.33 -31.11 -24.39
C ARG A 244 4.18 -32.05 -24.74
N ILE A 245 4.04 -33.14 -24.02
CA ILE A 245 2.93 -34.06 -24.19
C ILE A 245 1.82 -33.66 -23.20
N MET A 246 0.74 -33.14 -23.76
CA MET A 246 -0.46 -32.88 -22.98
C MET A 246 -1.25 -34.19 -22.81
N PRO A 247 -1.71 -34.50 -21.60
CA PRO A 247 -2.59 -35.65 -21.42
C PRO A 247 -3.93 -35.38 -22.13
N GLU A 248 -4.52 -36.44 -22.66
CA GLU A 248 -5.90 -36.39 -23.16
C GLU A 248 -6.88 -36.31 -21.99
N LEU A 249 -7.94 -35.49 -22.15
CA LEU A 249 -9.02 -35.45 -21.19
C LEU A 249 -9.87 -36.73 -21.32
N ASN A 250 -9.55 -37.74 -20.54
CA ASN A 250 -10.25 -39.00 -20.49
C ASN A 250 -10.45 -39.43 -19.02
N GLU A 251 -11.21 -40.50 -18.79
CA GLU A 251 -11.53 -40.99 -17.44
C GLU A 251 -10.29 -41.42 -16.68
N GLU A 252 -9.28 -41.97 -17.38
CA GLU A 252 -8.01 -42.37 -16.76
C GLU A 252 -7.23 -41.15 -16.22
N PHE A 253 -7.18 -40.06 -16.97
CA PHE A 253 -6.57 -38.83 -16.51
C PHE A 253 -7.32 -38.24 -15.32
N VAL A 254 -8.66 -38.16 -15.43
CA VAL A 254 -9.52 -37.57 -14.38
C VAL A 254 -9.39 -38.35 -13.08
N SER A 255 -9.52 -39.68 -13.11
CA SER A 255 -9.45 -40.52 -11.90
C SER A 255 -8.04 -40.53 -11.26
N ASN A 256 -6.96 -40.40 -12.06
CA ASN A 256 -5.60 -40.41 -11.54
C ASN A 256 -5.11 -39.05 -11.05
N SER A 257 -5.67 -37.94 -11.57
CA SER A 257 -5.15 -36.59 -11.36
C SER A 257 -6.09 -35.66 -10.59
N THR A 258 -7.33 -36.09 -10.35
CA THR A 258 -8.37 -35.27 -9.69
C THR A 258 -9.15 -36.10 -8.67
N GLU A 259 -10.07 -35.48 -7.96
CA GLU A 259 -11.01 -36.16 -7.02
C GLU A 259 -12.27 -36.75 -7.70
N TYR A 260 -12.40 -36.59 -9.02
CA TYR A 260 -13.55 -37.02 -9.80
C TYR A 260 -13.29 -38.38 -10.48
N GLU A 261 -14.37 -39.14 -10.72
CA GLU A 261 -14.26 -40.43 -11.38
C GLU A 261 -14.48 -40.34 -12.90
N THR A 262 -15.32 -39.40 -13.36
CA THR A 262 -15.69 -39.24 -14.77
C THR A 262 -15.37 -37.85 -15.31
N VAL A 263 -15.15 -37.76 -16.62
CA VAL A 263 -14.93 -36.48 -17.31
C VAL A 263 -16.12 -35.51 -17.15
N GLU A 264 -17.33 -36.07 -17.06
CA GLU A 264 -18.55 -35.27 -16.91
C GLU A 264 -18.64 -34.65 -15.52
N GLU A 265 -18.31 -35.40 -14.46
CA GLU A 265 -18.23 -34.88 -13.09
C GLU A 265 -17.13 -33.83 -12.95
N TYR A 266 -15.98 -34.08 -13.57
CA TYR A 266 -14.86 -33.10 -13.57
C TYR A 266 -15.27 -31.79 -14.23
N LYS A 267 -15.94 -31.84 -15.40
CA LYS A 267 -16.45 -30.63 -16.06
C LYS A 267 -17.42 -29.87 -15.19
N LYS A 268 -18.37 -30.55 -14.54
CA LYS A 268 -19.31 -29.94 -13.59
C LYS A 268 -18.60 -29.35 -12.37
N GLY A 269 -17.56 -30.00 -11.88
CA GLY A 269 -16.75 -29.48 -10.79
C GLY A 269 -16.01 -28.19 -11.17
N ILE A 270 -15.43 -28.16 -12.38
CA ILE A 270 -14.80 -26.94 -12.92
C ILE A 270 -15.82 -25.82 -13.11
N GLU A 271 -17.00 -26.13 -13.69
CA GLU A 271 -18.08 -25.15 -13.85
C GLU A 271 -18.52 -24.58 -12.49
N ALA A 272 -18.77 -25.43 -11.50
CA ALA A 272 -19.17 -25.00 -10.16
C ALA A 272 -18.10 -24.13 -9.51
N ARG A 273 -16.80 -24.44 -9.69
CA ARG A 273 -15.68 -23.61 -9.22
C ARG A 273 -15.67 -22.26 -9.90
N LEU A 274 -15.78 -22.21 -11.23
CA LEU A 274 -15.78 -20.96 -12.00
C LEU A 274 -16.97 -20.08 -11.64
N VAL A 275 -18.18 -20.67 -11.51
CA VAL A 275 -19.38 -19.95 -11.06
C VAL A 275 -19.18 -19.37 -9.67
N LYS A 276 -18.61 -20.14 -8.75
CA LYS A 276 -18.31 -19.65 -7.40
C LYS A 276 -17.30 -18.48 -7.42
N GLU A 277 -16.16 -18.66 -8.11
CA GLU A 277 -15.11 -17.63 -8.23
C GLU A 277 -15.65 -16.35 -8.88
N ALA A 278 -16.53 -16.48 -9.86
CA ALA A 278 -17.13 -15.34 -10.54
C ALA A 278 -18.19 -14.66 -9.66
N ASN A 279 -18.99 -15.41 -8.89
CA ASN A 279 -19.91 -14.83 -7.90
C ASN A 279 -19.18 -14.13 -6.78
N ASP A 280 -18.10 -14.73 -6.26
CA ASP A 280 -17.28 -14.11 -5.20
C ASP A 280 -16.67 -12.78 -5.69
N ARG A 281 -16.24 -12.71 -6.96
CA ARG A 281 -15.76 -11.44 -7.58
C ARG A 281 -16.87 -10.43 -7.71
N ALA A 282 -18.02 -10.82 -8.25
CA ALA A 282 -19.18 -9.91 -8.42
C ALA A 282 -19.69 -9.38 -7.07
N GLU A 283 -19.55 -10.16 -5.99
CA GLU A 283 -19.89 -9.73 -4.63
C GLU A 283 -18.89 -8.69 -4.11
N ILE A 284 -17.58 -8.93 -4.29
CA ILE A 284 -16.54 -7.96 -3.92
C ILE A 284 -16.68 -6.66 -4.72
N GLU A 285 -17.00 -6.71 -6.01
CA GLU A 285 -17.23 -5.53 -6.84
C GLU A 285 -18.46 -4.75 -6.35
N LEU A 286 -19.56 -5.43 -6.05
CA LEU A 286 -20.74 -4.82 -5.47
C LEU A 286 -20.45 -4.14 -4.12
N ASP A 287 -19.70 -4.82 -3.23
CA ASP A 287 -19.30 -4.27 -1.95
C ASP A 287 -18.48 -2.99 -2.13
N ASN A 288 -17.55 -2.99 -3.07
CA ASN A 288 -16.74 -1.82 -3.41
C ASN A 288 -17.60 -0.68 -3.98
N ASP A 289 -18.54 -0.98 -4.88
CA ASP A 289 -19.44 0.01 -5.47
C ASP A 289 -20.31 0.68 -4.41
N ILE A 290 -20.82 -0.08 -3.45
CA ILE A 290 -21.61 0.44 -2.33
C ILE A 290 -20.75 1.37 -1.46
N LEU A 291 -19.55 0.92 -1.08
CA LEU A 291 -18.63 1.71 -0.25
C LEU A 291 -18.16 2.98 -0.99
N ASP A 292 -17.74 2.84 -2.24
CA ASP A 292 -17.26 3.95 -3.06
C ASP A 292 -18.37 5.00 -3.26
N LYS A 293 -19.61 4.58 -3.48
CA LYS A 293 -20.75 5.50 -3.60
C LYS A 293 -20.95 6.35 -2.35
N VAL A 294 -20.89 5.75 -1.16
CA VAL A 294 -21.00 6.46 0.13
C VAL A 294 -19.82 7.41 0.33
N ILE A 295 -18.61 6.95 0.01
CA ILE A 295 -17.38 7.75 0.16
C ILE A 295 -17.40 8.93 -0.80
N ASP A 296 -17.71 8.70 -2.08
CA ASP A 296 -17.62 9.72 -3.12
C ASP A 296 -18.68 10.81 -2.95
N ASP A 297 -19.90 10.43 -2.58
CA ASP A 297 -21.01 11.37 -2.36
C ASP A 297 -20.84 12.19 -1.05
N THR A 298 -20.09 11.70 -0.06
CA THR A 298 -19.86 12.42 1.18
C THR A 298 -18.84 13.54 0.98
N VAL A 299 -19.19 14.76 1.37
CA VAL A 299 -18.29 15.92 1.29
C VAL A 299 -17.53 16.07 2.60
N VAL A 300 -16.20 15.94 2.54
CA VAL A 300 -15.31 16.10 3.70
C VAL A 300 -14.21 17.11 3.36
N ASN A 301 -14.05 18.13 4.19
CA ASN A 301 -12.92 19.05 4.09
C ASN A 301 -11.74 18.48 4.89
N ILE A 302 -10.85 17.76 4.21
CA ILE A 302 -9.76 17.01 4.82
C ILE A 302 -8.60 17.97 5.13
N PRO A 303 -8.14 18.06 6.39
CA PRO A 303 -6.93 18.83 6.74
C PRO A 303 -5.68 18.30 6.01
N ASP A 304 -4.87 19.23 5.50
CA ASP A 304 -3.66 18.88 4.75
C ASP A 304 -2.72 17.96 5.54
N VAL A 305 -2.60 18.17 6.85
CA VAL A 305 -1.77 17.33 7.73
C VAL A 305 -2.15 15.85 7.67
N MET A 306 -3.44 15.53 7.60
CA MET A 306 -3.89 14.14 7.48
C MET A 306 -3.48 13.53 6.13
N VAL A 307 -3.52 14.34 5.07
CA VAL A 307 -3.10 13.92 3.73
C VAL A 307 -1.57 13.72 3.69
N GLU A 308 -0.82 14.62 4.31
CA GLU A 308 0.65 14.54 4.38
C GLU A 308 1.12 13.33 5.20
N ASP A 309 0.47 13.04 6.32
CA ASP A 309 0.80 11.87 7.14
C ASP A 309 0.53 10.56 6.38
N GLU A 310 -0.60 10.47 5.69
CA GLU A 310 -0.94 9.33 4.85
C GLU A 310 0.04 9.19 3.67
N PHE A 311 0.35 10.29 3.00
CA PHE A 311 1.34 10.33 1.92
C PHE A 311 2.71 9.82 2.39
N ASN A 312 3.20 10.33 3.51
CA ASN A 312 4.48 9.92 4.08
C ASN A 312 4.49 8.44 4.50
N ARG A 313 3.35 7.91 4.97
CA ARG A 313 3.21 6.50 5.33
C ARG A 313 3.24 5.62 4.09
N GLN A 314 2.47 5.97 3.05
CA GLN A 314 2.43 5.21 1.78
C GLN A 314 3.78 5.24 1.07
N LEU A 315 4.39 6.42 0.94
CA LEU A 315 5.69 6.58 0.29
C LEU A 315 6.76 5.71 0.98
N ARG A 316 6.86 5.78 2.32
CA ARG A 316 7.79 4.94 3.08
C ARG A 316 7.52 3.44 2.92
N GLY A 317 6.25 3.05 2.85
CA GLY A 317 5.86 1.65 2.58
C GLY A 317 6.36 1.18 1.21
N MET A 318 6.13 1.97 0.17
CA MET A 318 6.57 1.67 -1.20
C MET A 318 8.10 1.66 -1.32
N GLU A 319 8.79 2.65 -0.73
CA GLU A 319 10.25 2.71 -0.70
C GLU A 319 10.87 1.48 -0.02
N ASN A 320 10.29 1.03 1.10
CA ASN A 320 10.75 -0.18 1.77
C ASN A 320 10.53 -1.42 0.90
N GLN A 321 9.37 -1.55 0.26
CA GLN A 321 9.09 -2.67 -0.63
C GLN A 321 10.05 -2.71 -1.83
N MET A 322 10.30 -1.57 -2.48
CA MET A 322 11.27 -1.44 -3.56
C MET A 322 12.69 -1.81 -3.10
N ARG A 323 13.08 -1.35 -1.91
CA ARG A 323 14.39 -1.67 -1.33
C ARG A 323 14.59 -3.17 -1.11
N TYR A 324 13.55 -3.88 -0.65
CA TYR A 324 13.61 -5.35 -0.53
C TYR A 324 13.81 -6.05 -1.88
N GLN A 325 13.34 -5.44 -2.97
CA GLN A 325 13.52 -5.93 -4.33
C GLN A 325 14.82 -5.44 -5.00
N GLY A 326 15.62 -4.61 -4.30
CA GLY A 326 16.86 -4.04 -4.83
C GLY A 326 16.64 -2.95 -5.89
N ILE A 327 15.45 -2.34 -5.93
CA ILE A 327 15.06 -1.32 -6.91
C ILE A 327 15.00 0.04 -6.20
N THR A 328 15.45 1.11 -6.89
CA THR A 328 15.28 2.49 -6.40
C THR A 328 13.95 3.08 -6.88
N VAL A 329 13.50 4.15 -6.25
CA VAL A 329 12.30 4.89 -6.71
C VAL A 329 12.52 5.42 -8.13
N GLU A 330 13.71 5.92 -8.41
CA GLU A 330 14.10 6.44 -9.72
C GLU A 330 14.05 5.37 -10.82
N ASP A 331 14.47 4.15 -10.52
CA ASP A 331 14.40 3.03 -11.46
C ASP A 331 12.97 2.57 -11.70
N TYR A 332 12.18 2.51 -10.61
CA TYR A 332 10.78 2.14 -10.69
C TYR A 332 9.96 3.13 -11.53
N VAL A 333 10.10 4.44 -11.30
CA VAL A 333 9.34 5.44 -12.05
C VAL A 333 9.72 5.47 -13.53
N LYS A 334 11.00 5.22 -13.86
CA LYS A 334 11.44 5.03 -15.25
C LYS A 334 10.79 3.82 -15.90
N TYR A 335 10.71 2.71 -15.16
CA TYR A 335 10.09 1.47 -15.65
C TYR A 335 8.60 1.67 -15.98
N ILE A 336 7.86 2.42 -15.15
CA ILE A 336 6.45 2.73 -15.40
C ILE A 336 6.22 3.95 -16.31
N GLY A 337 7.29 4.54 -16.87
CA GLY A 337 7.20 5.67 -17.80
C GLY A 337 6.76 6.99 -17.18
N LYS A 338 6.98 7.18 -15.85
CA LYS A 338 6.62 8.41 -15.11
C LYS A 338 7.84 9.14 -14.59
N THR A 339 7.63 10.41 -14.21
CA THR A 339 8.59 11.20 -13.42
C THR A 339 8.37 10.96 -11.92
N VAL A 340 9.37 11.28 -11.11
CA VAL A 340 9.27 11.20 -9.64
C VAL A 340 8.17 12.12 -9.11
N ASP A 341 7.96 13.28 -9.73
CA ASP A 341 6.95 14.25 -9.32
C ASP A 341 5.54 13.75 -9.64
N GLU A 342 5.30 13.18 -10.83
CA GLU A 342 4.03 12.53 -11.18
C GLU A 342 3.72 11.36 -10.26
N PHE A 343 4.71 10.55 -9.93
CA PHE A 343 4.55 9.44 -8.98
C PHE A 343 4.15 9.92 -7.58
N LYS A 344 4.79 11.00 -7.09
CA LYS A 344 4.43 11.60 -5.79
C LYS A 344 3.03 12.22 -5.81
N GLU A 345 2.64 12.84 -6.93
CA GLU A 345 1.29 13.39 -7.12
C GLU A 345 0.23 12.27 -7.08
N ASP A 346 0.47 11.14 -7.75
CA ASP A 346 -0.41 9.97 -7.68
C ASP A 346 -0.57 9.45 -6.26
N ILE A 347 0.54 9.32 -5.51
CA ILE A 347 0.48 8.92 -4.10
C ILE A 347 -0.31 9.93 -3.28
N LYS A 348 -0.14 11.23 -3.52
CA LYS A 348 -0.85 12.28 -2.79
C LYS A 348 -2.36 12.22 -3.06
N ASN A 349 -2.75 12.02 -4.32
CA ASN A 349 -4.16 11.87 -4.71
C ASN A 349 -4.78 10.62 -4.08
N SER A 350 -4.08 9.49 -4.13
CA SER A 350 -4.49 8.25 -3.48
C SER A 350 -4.58 8.43 -1.95
N SER A 351 -3.63 9.13 -1.34
CA SER A 351 -3.63 9.43 0.09
C SER A 351 -4.85 10.24 0.52
N LYS A 352 -5.22 11.25 -0.29
CA LYS A 352 -6.42 12.05 -0.03
C LYS A 352 -7.69 11.19 -0.07
N ARG A 353 -7.80 10.28 -1.06
CA ARG A 353 -8.93 9.34 -1.15
C ARG A 353 -8.96 8.38 0.04
N ASN A 354 -7.81 7.83 0.43
CA ASN A 354 -7.72 6.89 1.55
C ASN A 354 -8.10 7.56 2.89
N VAL A 355 -7.65 8.80 3.12
CA VAL A 355 -8.04 9.57 4.32
C VAL A 355 -9.56 9.82 4.30
N LYS A 356 -10.12 10.23 3.14
CA LYS A 356 -11.56 10.42 2.98
C LYS A 356 -12.34 9.15 3.31
N ALA A 357 -11.95 8.03 2.69
CA ALA A 357 -12.57 6.73 2.91
C ALA A 357 -12.54 6.35 4.40
N ARG A 358 -11.38 6.43 5.04
CA ARG A 358 -11.24 6.14 6.46
C ARG A 358 -12.17 6.98 7.32
N LEU A 359 -12.21 8.30 7.12
CA LEU A 359 -13.06 9.21 7.91
C LEU A 359 -14.55 8.89 7.74
N VAL A 360 -14.98 8.66 6.49
CA VAL A 360 -16.39 8.35 6.17
C VAL A 360 -16.81 7.03 6.80
N LEU A 361 -15.99 5.97 6.63
CA LEU A 361 -16.31 4.64 7.15
C LEU A 361 -16.26 4.59 8.68
N GLU A 362 -15.27 5.24 9.32
CA GLU A 362 -15.21 5.35 10.78
C GLU A 362 -16.41 6.09 11.35
N LYS A 363 -16.86 7.16 10.67
CA LYS A 363 -18.06 7.89 11.09
C LYS A 363 -19.30 7.03 10.95
N LEU A 364 -19.46 6.32 9.83
CA LEU A 364 -20.60 5.45 9.58
C LEU A 364 -20.67 4.30 10.60
N ILE A 365 -19.55 3.65 10.87
CA ILE A 365 -19.45 2.59 11.90
C ILE A 365 -19.90 3.11 13.27
N ARG A 366 -19.47 4.32 13.63
CA ARG A 366 -19.82 4.94 14.93
C ARG A 366 -21.29 5.36 14.99
N ASP A 367 -21.79 6.02 13.95
CA ASP A 367 -23.16 6.54 13.91
C ASP A 367 -24.19 5.40 13.95
N GLU A 368 -23.87 4.24 13.31
CA GLU A 368 -24.70 3.04 13.33
C GLU A 368 -24.34 2.04 14.46
N LYS A 369 -23.38 2.40 15.34
CA LYS A 369 -22.97 1.59 16.50
C LYS A 369 -22.53 0.18 16.15
N LEU A 370 -21.76 0.04 15.06
CA LEU A 370 -21.24 -1.25 14.59
C LEU A 370 -19.92 -1.65 15.28
N ASP A 371 -19.40 -0.81 16.16
CA ASP A 371 -18.11 -0.94 16.84
C ASP A 371 -18.11 -1.90 18.04
N ASP A 372 -19.27 -2.44 18.41
CA ASP A 372 -19.34 -3.52 19.41
C ASP A 372 -18.98 -4.86 18.79
N ILE A 373 -17.67 -5.17 18.81
CA ILE A 373 -17.09 -6.37 18.16
C ILE A 373 -16.21 -7.21 19.09
N GLN A 374 -16.16 -6.92 20.40
CA GLN A 374 -15.24 -7.64 21.29
C GLN A 374 -15.49 -9.16 21.32
N ALA A 375 -16.74 -9.57 21.37
CA ALA A 375 -17.11 -10.98 21.33
C ALA A 375 -16.74 -11.64 19.99
N ASP A 376 -16.85 -10.90 18.89
CA ASP A 376 -16.50 -11.39 17.54
C ASP A 376 -14.98 -11.56 17.38
N ILE A 377 -14.17 -10.66 17.95
CA ILE A 377 -12.72 -10.78 18.02
C ILE A 377 -12.32 -12.05 18.76
N ASP A 378 -12.91 -12.27 19.94
CA ASP A 378 -12.61 -13.45 20.76
C ASP A 378 -12.97 -14.77 20.02
N ASN A 379 -14.14 -14.79 19.34
CA ASN A 379 -14.57 -15.92 18.53
C ASN A 379 -13.63 -16.15 17.33
N LYS A 380 -13.19 -15.09 16.67
CA LYS A 380 -12.27 -15.18 15.52
C LYS A 380 -10.91 -15.74 15.93
N ILE A 381 -10.39 -15.32 17.08
CA ILE A 381 -9.14 -15.87 17.64
C ILE A 381 -9.27 -17.38 17.92
N VAL A 382 -10.41 -17.81 18.48
CA VAL A 382 -10.70 -19.25 18.72
C VAL A 382 -10.78 -20.02 17.40
N GLU A 383 -11.44 -19.49 16.38
CA GLU A 383 -11.53 -20.07 15.03
C GLU A 383 -10.13 -20.24 14.42
N MET A 384 -9.30 -19.17 14.46
CA MET A 384 -7.93 -19.19 13.94
C MET A 384 -7.08 -20.26 14.62
N ALA A 385 -7.16 -20.38 15.95
CA ALA A 385 -6.44 -21.40 16.70
C ALA A 385 -6.82 -22.81 16.24
N LYS A 386 -8.13 -23.08 16.07
CA LYS A 386 -8.65 -24.37 15.60
C LYS A 386 -8.17 -24.69 14.18
N ASN A 387 -8.24 -23.72 13.27
CA ASN A 387 -7.82 -23.90 11.88
C ASN A 387 -6.30 -24.17 11.77
N MET A 388 -5.49 -23.66 12.72
CA MET A 388 -4.06 -23.93 12.81
C MET A 388 -3.72 -25.19 13.61
N GLY A 389 -4.73 -25.89 14.17
CA GLY A 389 -4.51 -27.06 15.03
C GLY A 389 -3.78 -26.76 16.34
N LYS A 390 -3.87 -25.51 16.84
CA LYS A 390 -3.20 -25.05 18.07
C LYS A 390 -4.16 -25.04 19.26
N ASP A 391 -3.60 -25.17 20.46
CA ASP A 391 -4.35 -24.93 21.69
C ASP A 391 -4.79 -23.47 21.76
N VAL A 392 -6.07 -23.23 22.09
CA VAL A 392 -6.69 -21.90 22.08
C VAL A 392 -6.03 -20.97 23.11
N GLU A 393 -5.72 -21.46 24.30
CA GLU A 393 -5.14 -20.64 25.36
C GLU A 393 -3.68 -20.30 25.09
N GLU A 394 -2.95 -21.20 24.45
CA GLU A 394 -1.59 -20.95 23.98
C GLU A 394 -1.57 -19.96 22.82
N PHE A 395 -2.50 -20.12 21.86
CA PHE A 395 -2.62 -19.20 20.73
C PHE A 395 -2.98 -17.79 21.17
N LYS A 396 -3.93 -17.62 22.09
CA LYS A 396 -4.31 -16.31 22.66
C LYS A 396 -3.10 -15.54 23.24
N LYS A 397 -2.15 -16.22 23.86
CA LYS A 397 -0.93 -15.59 24.39
C LYS A 397 0.02 -15.09 23.29
N SER A 398 -0.06 -15.66 22.10
CA SER A 398 0.76 -15.25 20.94
C SER A 398 0.16 -14.12 20.13
N VAL A 399 -1.10 -13.77 20.37
CA VAL A 399 -1.80 -12.68 19.69
C VAL A 399 -1.30 -11.33 20.20
N ASN A 400 -0.72 -10.54 19.33
CA ASN A 400 -0.26 -9.19 19.65
C ASN A 400 -1.31 -8.13 19.26
N ASN A 401 -1.07 -6.88 19.63
CA ASN A 401 -1.98 -5.77 19.35
C ASN A 401 -2.18 -5.55 17.84
N ASP A 402 -1.16 -5.76 17.03
CA ASP A 402 -1.28 -5.58 15.57
C ASP A 402 -2.23 -6.62 14.96
N MET A 403 -2.16 -7.87 15.41
CA MET A 403 -3.10 -8.92 15.00
C MET A 403 -4.53 -8.62 15.49
N ILE A 404 -4.70 -8.14 16.71
CA ILE A 404 -6.01 -7.72 17.23
C ILE A 404 -6.60 -6.60 16.37
N ASN A 405 -5.80 -5.58 16.04
CA ASN A 405 -6.24 -4.47 15.20
C ASN A 405 -6.61 -4.94 13.78
N GLN A 406 -5.86 -5.88 13.21
CA GLN A 406 -6.15 -6.46 11.92
C GLN A 406 -7.49 -7.23 11.92
N ILE A 407 -7.71 -8.08 12.93
CA ILE A 407 -8.97 -8.81 13.12
C ILE A 407 -10.13 -7.83 13.33
N ALA A 408 -9.94 -6.80 14.16
CA ALA A 408 -10.96 -5.79 14.42
C ALA A 408 -11.37 -5.07 13.13
N ASN A 409 -10.40 -4.64 12.32
CA ASN A 409 -10.67 -3.96 11.05
C ASN A 409 -11.43 -4.88 10.07
N GLU A 410 -11.03 -6.16 9.95
CA GLU A 410 -11.74 -7.14 9.12
C GLU A 410 -13.20 -7.31 9.57
N LEU A 411 -13.43 -7.47 10.87
CA LEU A 411 -14.78 -7.65 11.43
C LEU A 411 -15.64 -6.40 11.30
N LEU A 412 -15.07 -5.21 11.53
CA LEU A 412 -15.78 -3.94 11.33
C LEU A 412 -16.20 -3.76 9.89
N MET A 413 -15.30 -4.01 8.93
CA MET A 413 -15.63 -3.93 7.51
C MET A 413 -16.71 -4.93 7.12
N LYS A 414 -16.63 -6.17 7.61
CA LYS A 414 -17.65 -7.20 7.36
C LYS A 414 -19.02 -6.80 7.91
N LYS A 415 -19.08 -6.26 9.13
CA LYS A 415 -20.33 -5.75 9.73
C LYS A 415 -20.89 -4.56 8.95
N LEU A 416 -20.01 -3.65 8.54
CA LEU A 416 -20.40 -2.48 7.76
C LEU A 416 -21.00 -2.87 6.40
N VAL A 417 -20.33 -3.76 5.67
CA VAL A 417 -20.83 -4.26 4.38
C VAL A 417 -22.17 -4.97 4.56
N ALA A 418 -22.30 -5.86 5.53
CA ALA A 418 -23.56 -6.55 5.83
C ALA A 418 -24.69 -5.55 6.15
N PHE A 419 -24.41 -4.53 6.98
CA PHE A 419 -25.34 -3.46 7.29
C PHE A 419 -25.79 -2.68 6.05
N LEU A 420 -24.84 -2.35 5.16
CA LEU A 420 -25.15 -1.63 3.92
C LEU A 420 -25.98 -2.48 2.96
N HIS A 421 -25.73 -3.78 2.86
CA HIS A 421 -26.57 -4.72 2.08
C HIS A 421 -28.00 -4.79 2.61
N GLU A 422 -28.18 -4.86 3.92
CA GLU A 422 -29.53 -4.95 4.55
C GLU A 422 -30.35 -3.67 4.37
N ASN A 423 -29.69 -2.51 4.20
CA ASN A 423 -30.35 -1.21 4.14
C ASN A 423 -30.45 -0.63 2.70
N ASN A 424 -30.01 -1.38 1.67
CA ASN A 424 -30.04 -0.98 0.28
C ASN A 424 -30.69 -2.06 -0.61
N GLU A 425 -31.20 -1.67 -1.76
CA GLU A 425 -31.81 -2.58 -2.73
C GLU A 425 -30.74 -3.09 -3.71
N ILE A 426 -30.57 -4.41 -3.77
CA ILE A 426 -29.64 -5.07 -4.72
C ILE A 426 -30.49 -5.76 -5.79
N LYS A 427 -30.30 -5.38 -7.06
CA LYS A 427 -30.98 -5.91 -8.23
C LYS A 427 -30.07 -6.75 -9.10
#